data_c9a07e5794b8c11e64e2416a53389385
#
_entry.id   c9a07e5794b8c11e64e2416a53389385
#
_cell.length_a   1.000
_cell.length_b   1.000
_cell.length_c   1.000
_cell.angle_alpha   90.00
_cell.angle_beta   90.00
_cell.angle_gamma   90.00
#
_symmetry.space_group_name_H-M   'P 1'
#
loop_
_entity.id
_entity.type
_entity.pdbx_description
1 polymer ?
#
loop_
_entity_poly.entity_id
_entity_poly.type
_entity_poly.pdbx_seq_one_letter_code
_entity_poly.pdbx_strand_id
1 'polypeptide(L)'
;ICSLFTSFAFAATLRASDYISSYNAVIYSSGTKINVDCSITGTGRMKTIGIKSVKIYTSSGTNVATYSYTTDGYEYLMGSDTGRKTASVTYTGTSGKSYYAVVVFYASDGSGGDSRSYTTKTITV
;
A
#
# COMPACT_ATOMS: atom_id res chain seq x y z
N ILE A 1 -20.41 -21.60 20.93
CA ILE A 1 -19.49 -21.44 22.04
C ILE A 1 -18.08 -21.18 21.56
N CYS A 2 -17.60 -22.05 20.75
CA CYS A 2 -16.22 -21.94 20.25
C CYS A 2 -15.98 -20.69 19.42
N SER A 3 -17.02 -20.14 18.86
CA SER A 3 -16.88 -18.97 18.00
C SER A 3 -16.28 -17.76 18.71
N LEU A 4 -16.56 -17.61 19.99
CA LEU A 4 -16.02 -16.49 20.74
C LEU A 4 -14.52 -16.57 20.90
N PHE A 5 -14.03 -17.77 21.18
CA PHE A 5 -12.59 -17.96 21.34
C PHE A 5 -11.87 -17.83 20.03
N THR A 6 -12.53 -18.23 18.98
CA THR A 6 -12.00 -18.04 17.65
C THR A 6 -11.72 -16.57 17.37
N SER A 7 -12.54 -15.67 17.90
CA SER A 7 -12.35 -14.24 17.70
C SER A 7 -11.02 -13.74 18.24
N PHE A 8 -10.60 -14.25 19.37
CA PHE A 8 -9.34 -13.81 19.97
C PHE A 8 -8.14 -14.34 19.20
N ALA A 9 -8.17 -15.60 18.84
CA ALA A 9 -7.12 -16.16 18.02
C ALA A 9 -7.03 -15.43 16.70
N PHE A 10 -8.17 -15.06 16.18
CA PHE A 10 -8.30 -14.31 14.97
C PHE A 10 -7.63 -12.94 15.05
N ALA A 11 -7.85 -12.23 16.16
CA ALA A 11 -7.21 -10.93 16.36
C ALA A 11 -5.70 -11.05 16.35
N ALA A 12 -5.15 -12.12 16.92
CA ALA A 12 -3.71 -12.34 16.91
C ALA A 12 -3.18 -12.60 15.50
N THR A 13 -3.99 -13.19 14.62
CA THR A 13 -3.56 -13.48 13.27
C THR A 13 -3.82 -12.35 12.28
N LEU A 14 -4.39 -11.22 12.73
CA LEU A 14 -4.59 -10.07 11.86
C LEU A 14 -3.30 -9.36 11.50
N ARG A 15 -2.22 -9.63 12.23
CA ARG A 15 -0.91 -9.12 11.90
C ARG A 15 -0.45 -9.76 10.58
N ALA A 16 -0.04 -8.91 9.62
CA ALA A 16 0.31 -9.38 8.29
C ALA A 16 1.61 -10.18 8.26
N SER A 17 2.57 -9.84 9.13
CA SER A 17 3.84 -10.53 9.22
C SER A 17 4.53 -10.18 10.53
N ASP A 18 5.74 -10.69 10.74
CA ASP A 18 6.56 -10.34 11.90
C ASP A 18 6.99 -8.88 11.87
N TYR A 19 7.00 -8.24 10.72
CA TYR A 19 7.44 -6.85 10.54
C TYR A 19 6.28 -5.91 10.24
N ILE A 20 5.21 -6.40 9.66
CA ILE A 20 4.07 -5.59 9.24
C ILE A 20 2.84 -5.94 10.07
N SER A 21 2.32 -4.95 10.78
CA SER A 21 1.08 -5.11 11.54
C SER A 21 -0.13 -5.00 10.63
N SER A 22 -0.18 -3.95 9.82
CA SER A 22 -1.27 -3.72 8.89
C SER A 22 -0.83 -2.85 7.73
N TYR A 23 -1.56 -2.94 6.62
CA TYR A 23 -1.32 -2.12 5.46
C TYR A 23 -2.63 -1.97 4.69
N ASN A 24 -2.76 -0.85 3.99
CA ASN A 24 -3.95 -0.57 3.21
C ASN A 24 -3.66 0.46 2.13
N ALA A 25 -4.45 0.42 1.06
CA ALA A 25 -4.42 1.41 0.02
C ALA A 25 -5.84 1.72 -0.42
N VAL A 26 -6.14 3.01 -0.61
CA VAL A 26 -7.46 3.47 -1.04
C VAL A 26 -7.27 4.23 -2.35
N ILE A 27 -8.05 3.85 -3.35
CA ILE A 27 -8.06 4.53 -4.64
C ILE A 27 -9.36 5.32 -4.77
N TYR A 28 -9.24 6.57 -5.20
CA TYR A 28 -10.39 7.42 -5.45
C TYR A 28 -10.05 8.44 -6.54
N SER A 29 -11.05 9.06 -7.12
CA SER A 29 -10.85 10.04 -8.17
C SER A 29 -11.41 11.41 -7.80
N SER A 30 -10.78 12.44 -8.35
CA SER A 30 -11.25 13.81 -8.33
C SER A 30 -11.15 14.29 -9.78
N GLY A 31 -12.30 14.33 -10.47
CA GLY A 31 -12.31 14.52 -11.92
C GLY A 31 -11.59 13.36 -12.59
N THR A 32 -10.62 13.65 -13.44
CA THR A 32 -9.79 12.63 -14.10
C THR A 32 -8.55 12.27 -13.28
N LYS A 33 -8.32 12.92 -12.15
CA LYS A 33 -7.17 12.62 -11.28
C LYS A 33 -7.48 11.43 -10.38
N ILE A 34 -6.62 10.45 -10.43
CA ILE A 34 -6.71 9.25 -9.63
C ILE A 34 -5.73 9.37 -8.49
N ASN A 35 -6.21 9.26 -7.25
CA ASN A 35 -5.39 9.34 -6.06
C ASN A 35 -5.32 7.96 -5.42
N VAL A 36 -4.11 7.56 -5.02
CA VAL A 36 -3.90 6.32 -4.27
C VAL A 36 -3.25 6.70 -2.95
N ASP A 37 -4.02 6.55 -1.87
CA ASP A 37 -3.55 6.83 -0.52
C ASP A 37 -3.13 5.52 0.12
N CYS A 38 -1.89 5.44 0.55
CA CYS A 38 -1.29 4.22 1.06
C CYS A 38 -0.88 4.40 2.51
N SER A 39 -1.05 3.37 3.33
CA SER A 39 -0.57 3.37 4.71
C SER A 39 -0.07 2.00 5.10
N ILE A 40 0.98 2.00 5.91
CA ILE A 40 1.54 0.78 6.48
C ILE A 40 1.94 1.06 7.91
N THR A 41 1.64 0.10 8.79
CA THR A 41 2.04 0.14 10.19
C THR A 41 2.91 -1.07 10.48
N GLY A 42 4.07 -0.83 11.07
CA GLY A 42 4.98 -1.90 11.49
C GLY A 42 4.54 -2.52 12.81
N THR A 43 5.12 -3.65 13.14
CA THR A 43 4.90 -4.29 14.44
C THR A 43 5.65 -3.58 15.56
N GLY A 44 6.44 -2.60 15.22
CA GLY A 44 7.18 -1.74 16.10
C GLY A 44 7.91 -0.71 15.27
N ARG A 45 8.90 -0.06 15.86
CA ARG A 45 9.73 0.90 15.14
C ARG A 45 10.58 0.15 14.12
N MET A 46 10.53 0.59 12.89
CA MET A 46 11.25 -0.01 11.78
C MET A 46 12.38 0.90 11.31
N LYS A 47 13.48 0.31 10.88
CA LYS A 47 14.57 1.07 10.29
C LYS A 47 14.15 1.64 8.93
N THR A 48 13.40 0.85 8.18
CA THR A 48 12.87 1.25 6.87
C THR A 48 11.43 0.73 6.78
N ILE A 49 10.51 1.61 6.43
CA ILE A 49 9.11 1.23 6.29
C ILE A 49 8.43 2.17 5.30
N GLY A 50 7.63 1.61 4.41
CA GLY A 50 6.84 2.44 3.51
C GLY A 50 6.32 1.71 2.30
N ILE A 51 6.16 2.48 1.23
CA ILE A 51 5.62 2.02 -0.03
C ILE A 51 6.77 1.84 -1.00
N LYS A 52 6.97 0.61 -1.43
CA LYS A 52 8.04 0.27 -2.37
C LYS A 52 7.70 0.74 -3.77
N SER A 53 6.45 0.53 -4.17
CA SER A 53 5.95 0.99 -5.47
C SER A 53 4.43 1.07 -5.50
N VAL A 54 3.94 1.94 -6.39
CA VAL A 54 2.53 2.02 -6.75
C VAL A 54 2.46 1.93 -8.26
N LYS A 55 1.73 0.95 -8.78
CA LYS A 55 1.55 0.78 -10.21
C LYS A 55 0.07 0.96 -10.53
N ILE A 56 -0.20 1.78 -11.55
CA ILE A 56 -1.56 2.04 -12.02
C ILE A 56 -1.79 1.23 -13.28
N TYR A 57 -2.92 0.55 -13.34
CA TYR A 57 -3.31 -0.28 -14.47
C TYR A 57 -4.69 0.12 -14.97
N THR A 58 -4.90 -0.03 -16.27
CA THR A 58 -6.26 0.00 -16.82
C THR A 58 -6.99 -1.25 -16.35
N SER A 59 -8.32 -1.24 -16.43
CA SER A 59 -9.12 -2.42 -16.05
C SER A 59 -8.77 -3.66 -16.87
N SER A 60 -8.21 -3.50 -18.05
CA SER A 60 -7.74 -4.60 -18.91
C SER A 60 -6.36 -5.15 -18.49
N GLY A 61 -5.70 -4.52 -17.53
CA GLY A 61 -4.42 -4.99 -17.02
C GLY A 61 -3.20 -4.34 -17.64
N THR A 62 -3.37 -3.26 -18.41
CA THR A 62 -2.24 -2.53 -18.99
C THR A 62 -1.66 -1.56 -17.96
N ASN A 63 -0.38 -1.65 -17.67
CA ASN A 63 0.31 -0.72 -16.78
C ASN A 63 0.48 0.63 -17.48
N VAL A 64 -0.02 1.69 -16.85
CA VAL A 64 0.04 3.05 -17.42
C VAL A 64 0.94 3.98 -16.60
N ALA A 65 1.28 3.64 -15.38
CA ALA A 65 2.17 4.44 -14.55
C ALA A 65 2.81 3.59 -13.47
N THR A 66 4.04 3.93 -13.10
CA THR A 66 4.75 3.28 -12.00
C THR A 66 5.46 4.34 -11.19
N TYR A 67 5.23 4.31 -9.88
CA TYR A 67 5.89 5.20 -8.91
C TYR A 67 6.68 4.33 -7.96
N SER A 68 7.98 4.55 -7.88
CA SER A 68 8.87 3.77 -7.02
C SER A 68 9.64 4.70 -6.11
N TYR A 69 9.91 4.27 -4.88
CA TYR A 69 10.69 5.07 -3.94
C TYR A 69 12.14 5.30 -4.43
N THR A 70 12.58 4.54 -5.41
CA THR A 70 13.90 4.71 -6.03
C THR A 70 13.91 5.72 -7.17
N THR A 71 12.74 6.22 -7.58
CA THR A 71 12.61 7.20 -8.64
C THR A 71 12.75 8.61 -8.05
N ASP A 72 13.52 9.47 -8.71
CA ASP A 72 13.69 10.85 -8.28
C ASP A 72 12.33 11.54 -8.11
N GLY A 73 12.15 12.19 -6.96
CA GLY A 73 10.91 12.86 -6.62
C GLY A 73 9.93 11.99 -5.85
N TYR A 74 10.16 10.67 -5.75
CA TYR A 74 9.27 9.74 -5.06
C TYR A 74 9.90 9.06 -3.85
N GLU A 75 11.06 9.54 -3.41
CA GLU A 75 11.74 9.03 -2.22
C GLU A 75 10.87 9.14 -0.97
N TYR A 76 9.93 10.07 -0.95
CA TYR A 76 9.01 10.25 0.16
C TYR A 76 8.11 9.05 0.42
N LEU A 77 8.04 8.10 -0.52
CA LEU A 77 7.25 6.89 -0.34
C LEU A 77 7.81 5.98 0.75
N MET A 78 9.10 6.10 1.03
CA MET A 78 9.76 5.27 2.05
C MET A 78 10.19 6.12 3.23
N GLY A 79 9.95 5.62 4.45
CA GLY A 79 10.34 6.28 5.68
C GLY A 79 11.41 5.50 6.41
N SER A 80 12.05 6.14 7.38
CA SER A 80 13.08 5.51 8.22
C SER A 80 12.87 5.85 9.68
N ASP A 81 13.26 4.92 10.54
CA ASP A 81 13.21 5.07 12.00
C ASP A 81 11.84 5.47 12.51
N THR A 82 10.81 4.78 12.01
CA THR A 82 9.43 5.04 12.40
C THR A 82 8.63 3.74 12.38
N GLY A 83 7.50 3.73 13.06
CA GLY A 83 6.60 2.58 13.11
C GLY A 83 5.46 2.66 12.11
N ARG A 84 5.37 3.73 11.35
CA ARG A 84 4.26 3.94 10.42
C ARG A 84 4.68 4.86 9.28
N LYS A 85 4.10 4.61 8.10
CA LYS A 85 4.30 5.48 6.94
C LYS A 85 3.03 5.59 6.13
N THR A 86 2.68 6.82 5.76
CA THR A 86 1.58 7.09 4.83
C THR A 86 2.13 7.91 3.67
N ALA A 87 1.59 7.68 2.49
CA ALA A 87 1.99 8.43 1.30
C ALA A 87 0.91 8.30 0.24
N SER A 88 0.91 9.26 -0.69
CA SER A 88 -0.08 9.29 -1.77
C SER A 88 0.61 9.55 -3.09
N VAL A 89 0.04 9.01 -4.16
CA VAL A 89 0.43 9.34 -5.52
C VAL A 89 -0.81 9.74 -6.30
N THR A 90 -0.62 10.54 -7.34
CA THR A 90 -1.70 11.01 -8.21
C THR A 90 -1.34 10.74 -9.66
N TYR A 91 -2.28 10.18 -10.39
CA TYR A 91 -2.16 9.91 -11.82
C TYR A 91 -3.35 10.54 -12.56
N THR A 92 -3.10 11.21 -13.67
CA THR A 92 -4.18 11.77 -14.48
C THR A 92 -4.62 10.73 -15.51
N GLY A 93 -5.84 10.23 -15.32
CA GLY A 93 -6.42 9.24 -16.23
C GLY A 93 -7.17 9.86 -17.38
N THR A 94 -7.77 9.00 -18.19
CA THR A 94 -8.61 9.40 -19.33
C THR A 94 -10.07 9.26 -18.93
N SER A 95 -10.85 10.31 -19.14
CA SER A 95 -12.28 10.31 -18.80
C SER A 95 -12.99 9.11 -19.43
N GLY A 96 -13.81 8.44 -18.64
CA GLY A 96 -14.57 7.25 -19.03
C GLY A 96 -13.81 5.95 -18.93
N LYS A 97 -12.52 5.97 -18.63
CA LYS A 97 -11.72 4.76 -18.44
C LYS A 97 -11.70 4.32 -16.99
N SER A 98 -11.45 3.04 -16.80
CA SER A 98 -11.42 2.41 -15.48
C SER A 98 -9.99 1.98 -15.15
N TYR A 99 -9.63 2.12 -13.86
CA TYR A 99 -8.27 1.88 -13.40
C TYR A 99 -8.27 1.22 -12.03
N TYR A 100 -7.20 0.49 -11.74
CA TYR A 100 -6.90 -0.01 -10.40
C TYR A 100 -5.41 0.16 -10.13
N ALA A 101 -5.01 -0.01 -8.88
CA ALA A 101 -3.62 0.10 -8.49
C ALA A 101 -3.15 -1.14 -7.76
N VAL A 102 -1.87 -1.46 -7.94
CA VAL A 102 -1.18 -2.49 -7.15
C VAL A 102 -0.08 -1.78 -6.37
N VAL A 103 -0.15 -1.89 -5.05
CA VAL A 103 0.77 -1.23 -4.13
C VAL A 103 1.62 -2.30 -3.46
N VAL A 104 2.92 -2.11 -3.44
CA VAL A 104 3.85 -2.99 -2.74
C VAL A 104 4.37 -2.24 -1.52
N PHE A 105 4.13 -2.82 -0.34
CA PHE A 105 4.57 -2.29 0.94
C PHE A 105 5.81 -3.04 1.42
N TYR A 106 6.63 -2.38 2.24
CA TYR A 106 7.85 -2.96 2.77
C TYR A 106 8.11 -2.45 4.19
N ALA A 107 8.60 -3.33 5.05
CA ALA A 107 9.06 -2.97 6.38
C ALA A 107 10.26 -3.83 6.77
N SER A 108 11.27 -3.20 7.36
CA SER A 108 12.48 -3.87 7.81
C SER A 108 12.99 -3.23 9.09
N ASP A 109 13.43 -4.06 10.03
CA ASP A 109 14.06 -3.59 11.28
C ASP A 109 15.58 -3.46 11.14
N GLY A 110 16.13 -3.75 9.96
CA GLY A 110 17.57 -3.75 9.70
C GLY A 110 18.19 -5.12 9.75
N SER A 111 17.54 -6.10 10.40
CA SER A 111 18.00 -7.49 10.45
C SER A 111 17.18 -8.37 9.52
N GLY A 112 15.94 -8.02 9.29
CA GLY A 112 15.05 -8.73 8.41
C GLY A 112 13.92 -7.84 8.00
N GLY A 113 13.09 -8.29 7.08
CA GLY A 113 11.96 -7.53 6.62
C GLY A 113 11.02 -8.34 5.76
N ASP A 114 9.91 -7.72 5.40
CA ASP A 114 8.87 -8.33 4.58
C ASP A 114 8.27 -7.33 3.62
N SER A 115 7.74 -7.86 2.52
CA SER A 115 6.96 -7.10 1.54
C SER A 115 5.57 -7.70 1.44
N ARG A 116 4.58 -6.84 1.15
CA ARG A 116 3.21 -7.26 0.90
C ARG A 116 2.64 -6.44 -0.25
N SER A 117 1.81 -7.08 -1.06
CA SER A 117 1.12 -6.43 -2.17
C SER A 117 -0.35 -6.24 -1.84
N TYR A 118 -0.91 -5.14 -2.30
CA TYR A 118 -2.32 -4.86 -2.16
C TYR A 118 -2.87 -4.37 -3.50
N THR A 119 -3.92 -5.01 -3.98
CA THR A 119 -4.61 -4.60 -5.20
C THR A 119 -5.88 -3.85 -4.81
N THR A 120 -6.03 -2.62 -5.27
CA THR A 120 -7.20 -1.81 -4.96
C THR A 120 -8.41 -2.25 -5.78
N LYS A 121 -9.58 -1.72 -5.43
CA LYS A 121 -10.74 -1.84 -6.29
C LYS A 121 -10.50 -1.08 -7.60
N THR A 122 -11.34 -1.33 -8.59
CA THR A 122 -11.35 -0.61 -9.85
C THR A 122 -12.28 0.59 -9.75
N ILE A 123 -11.85 1.73 -10.25
CA ILE A 123 -12.67 2.94 -10.33
C ILE A 123 -12.74 3.44 -11.76
N THR A 124 -13.77 4.20 -12.07
CA THR A 124 -13.95 4.84 -13.38
C THR A 124 -13.85 6.36 -13.20
N VAL A 125 -13.13 7.02 -14.08
CA VAL A 125 -12.94 8.49 -13.99
C VAL A 125 -13.64 9.25 -15.11
#